data_32a8b5d95553a444bf19462ca04b7797
#
_entry.id   32a8b5d95553a444bf19462ca04b7797
#
_cell.length_a   1.000
_cell.length_b   1.000
_cell.length_c   1.000
_cell.angle_alpha   90.00
_cell.angle_beta   90.00
_cell.angle_gamma   90.00
#
_symmetry.space_group_name_H-M   'P 1'
#
loop_
_entity.id
_entity.type
_entity.pdbx_description
1 polymer ?
#
loop_
_entity_poly.entity_id
_entity_poly.type
_entity_poly.pdbx_seq_one_letter_code
_entity_poly.pdbx_strand_id
1 'polypeptide(L)'
;MRFSFLSLCLYLLSQINFLEGYDFKITGRLENFSKIGFNHSAINTKYGIYPTETFTDVVGFAQIKVGLLPKAIEENGHTLSFSLGGAMAGIPYDGTKYLKDQNGQVFGSVVHNFIGGWHGYFFNKYFNMASGAYHARPYVLDTAFLQYDYKHIFGFKIGRYEANIDFMSGSNQGFEFYYRPIKNLKLWWWSSYGRGLAFNSWIYQFYATTTYNQPNGTRANYGWHGITATYDYKNLTAQAFFYFSPKTYNAPGFKLIYDTNKNFQNVGFRSQTLLMLTVPVYDSGWYNSKTHTWSIWDAVSNGTGALGQIIGKYGVALNIRQVFWWNHWSVILGLYNTFGNPDAYLGSHTMPMGNNTSYVNNYVSSSIVGYDFWDNTAYDGLADALTNANTTTIYGSVGSFYKKFAWHIFGRVSNANHNAQGHLGRANEYSAALSLDYAFTTSVFVHFKLEYYGVYIHQGYQVGYFGLPQYNNPDFKANYQDRSHIMTNITLKF
;
A
#
# COMPACT_ATOMS: atom_id res chain seq x y z
N MET A 1 -31.68 19.61 3.47
CA MET A 1 -31.45 19.37 4.90
C MET A 1 -30.05 18.76 5.05
N ARG A 2 -29.03 19.58 5.31
CA ARG A 2 -27.65 19.11 5.53
C ARG A 2 -27.47 18.83 7.02
N PHE A 3 -27.76 17.62 7.46
CA PHE A 3 -27.26 17.19 8.76
C PHE A 3 -25.75 17.09 8.65
N SER A 4 -25.03 17.85 9.44
CA SER A 4 -23.59 17.74 9.47
C SER A 4 -23.21 16.40 10.12
N PHE A 5 -22.19 15.76 9.63
CA PHE A 5 -21.62 14.53 10.21
C PHE A 5 -21.33 14.69 11.72
N LEU A 6 -20.96 15.90 12.11
CA LEU A 6 -20.76 16.27 13.53
C LEU A 6 -22.05 16.14 14.35
N SER A 7 -23.20 16.54 13.79
CA SER A 7 -24.52 16.41 14.47
C SER A 7 -24.93 14.96 14.62
N LEU A 8 -24.60 14.09 13.65
CA LEU A 8 -24.83 12.65 13.76
C LEU A 8 -23.93 12.02 14.82
N CYS A 9 -22.65 12.40 14.88
CA CYS A 9 -21.73 11.94 15.91
C CYS A 9 -22.15 12.39 17.31
N LEU A 10 -22.58 13.65 17.46
CA LEU A 10 -23.11 14.17 18.73
C LEU A 10 -24.43 13.49 19.15
N TYR A 11 -25.32 13.22 18.20
CA TYR A 11 -26.55 12.46 18.47
C TYR A 11 -26.24 11.01 18.88
N LEU A 12 -25.34 10.32 18.18
CA LEU A 12 -24.89 8.98 18.56
C LEU A 12 -24.20 8.98 19.94
N LEU A 13 -23.40 9.99 20.25
CA LEU A 13 -22.78 10.17 21.56
C LEU A 13 -23.81 10.41 22.67
N SER A 14 -24.92 11.10 22.39
CA SER A 14 -26.00 11.32 23.38
C SER A 14 -26.84 10.08 23.67
N GLN A 15 -26.80 9.06 22.81
CA GLN A 15 -27.50 7.78 23.00
C GLN A 15 -26.66 6.72 23.76
N ILE A 16 -25.43 7.05 24.15
CA ILE A 16 -24.49 6.09 24.80
C ILE A 16 -24.98 5.62 26.18
N ASN A 17 -25.87 6.35 26.85
CA ASN A 17 -26.46 5.95 28.14
C ASN A 17 -27.27 4.64 28.09
N PHE A 18 -27.56 4.09 26.90
CA PHE A 18 -28.21 2.79 26.75
C PHE A 18 -27.26 1.59 26.71
N LEU A 19 -25.94 1.83 26.75
CA LEU A 19 -24.90 0.79 26.66
C LEU A 19 -24.34 0.41 28.05
N GLU A 20 -25.07 0.64 29.12
CA GLU A 20 -24.68 0.13 30.44
C GLU A 20 -24.56 -1.39 30.38
N GLY A 21 -23.31 -1.89 30.46
CA GLY A 21 -22.98 -3.33 30.45
C GLY A 21 -22.12 -3.81 29.27
N TYR A 22 -21.89 -2.99 28.25
CA TYR A 22 -21.00 -3.32 27.14
C TYR A 22 -19.74 -2.45 27.17
N ASP A 23 -18.59 -3.09 26.99
CA ASP A 23 -17.33 -2.36 26.80
C ASP A 23 -17.33 -1.72 25.42
N PHE A 24 -17.19 -0.39 25.35
CA PHE A 24 -17.01 0.32 24.09
C PHE A 24 -15.77 1.21 24.13
N LYS A 25 -15.16 1.39 22.97
CA LYS A 25 -14.02 2.27 22.78
C LYS A 25 -14.22 3.11 21.55
N ILE A 26 -14.14 4.42 21.70
CA ILE A 26 -14.07 5.38 20.58
C ILE A 26 -12.60 5.76 20.41
N THR A 27 -12.13 5.72 19.17
CA THR A 27 -10.80 6.18 18.80
C THR A 27 -10.89 6.96 17.52
N GLY A 28 -9.97 7.88 17.34
CA GLY A 28 -9.90 8.65 16.11
C GLY A 28 -8.54 9.31 15.93
N ARG A 29 -8.37 9.91 14.76
CA ARG A 29 -7.20 10.72 14.46
C ARG A 29 -7.55 11.79 13.44
N LEU A 30 -6.88 12.91 13.54
CA LEU A 30 -6.82 13.95 12.52
C LEU A 30 -5.40 13.97 11.98
N GLU A 31 -5.27 14.01 10.68
CA GLU A 31 -3.99 14.06 9.98
C GLU A 31 -3.99 15.22 9.01
N ASN A 32 -2.90 15.96 9.00
CA ASN A 32 -2.58 16.94 7.96
C ASN A 32 -1.34 16.44 7.23
N PHE A 33 -1.47 16.20 5.95
CA PHE A 33 -0.38 15.78 5.08
C PHE A 33 -0.10 16.86 4.05
N SER A 34 1.17 17.20 3.84
CA SER A 34 1.59 18.13 2.79
C SER A 34 2.76 17.55 2.03
N LYS A 35 2.71 17.62 0.70
CA LYS A 35 3.81 17.31 -0.21
C LYS A 35 4.14 18.58 -1.00
N ILE A 36 5.42 18.93 -1.08
CA ILE A 36 5.93 20.09 -1.82
C ILE A 36 6.97 19.58 -2.81
N GLY A 37 6.60 19.49 -4.07
CA GLY A 37 7.50 19.08 -5.15
C GLY A 37 8.42 20.21 -5.61
N PHE A 38 9.63 19.89 -6.00
CA PHE A 38 10.61 20.85 -6.47
C PHE A 38 10.65 20.99 -8.01
N ASN A 39 10.15 19.97 -8.71
CA ASN A 39 10.07 20.01 -10.18
C ASN A 39 8.75 20.68 -10.61
N HIS A 40 8.86 21.80 -11.28
CA HIS A 40 7.74 22.57 -11.84
C HIS A 40 7.68 22.51 -13.39
N SER A 41 8.21 21.46 -14.00
CA SER A 41 8.17 21.25 -15.45
C SER A 41 6.73 21.30 -15.97
N ALA A 42 6.55 21.89 -17.14
CA ALA A 42 5.26 21.83 -17.83
C ALA A 42 4.95 20.37 -18.24
N ILE A 43 3.68 19.99 -18.14
CA ILE A 43 3.23 18.66 -18.55
C ILE A 43 3.42 18.50 -20.07
N ASN A 44 4.14 17.45 -20.45
CA ASN A 44 4.24 17.01 -21.83
C ASN A 44 4.05 15.49 -21.90
N THR A 45 2.82 15.09 -22.15
CA THR A 45 2.44 13.67 -22.21
C THR A 45 3.11 12.92 -23.36
N LYS A 46 3.48 13.64 -24.45
CA LYS A 46 4.18 13.05 -25.60
C LYS A 46 5.58 12.55 -25.19
N TYR A 47 6.24 13.26 -24.30
CA TYR A 47 7.60 12.93 -23.84
C TYR A 47 7.62 12.33 -22.44
N GLY A 48 6.45 12.13 -21.82
CA GLY A 48 6.37 11.60 -20.45
C GLY A 48 6.99 12.54 -19.42
N ILE A 49 6.92 13.85 -19.63
CA ILE A 49 7.44 14.87 -18.71
C ILE A 49 6.33 15.36 -17.84
N TYR A 50 6.53 15.30 -16.52
CA TYR A 50 5.56 15.71 -15.51
C TYR A 50 6.24 16.47 -14.37
N PRO A 51 5.57 17.45 -13.77
CA PRO A 51 6.04 18.08 -12.55
C PRO A 51 5.93 17.12 -11.37
N THR A 52 6.52 17.49 -10.25
CA THR A 52 6.20 16.86 -8.96
C THR A 52 5.08 17.61 -8.30
N GLU A 53 4.05 16.92 -7.85
CA GLU A 53 2.87 17.53 -7.27
C GLU A 53 3.16 18.25 -5.96
N THR A 54 2.44 19.35 -5.75
CA THR A 54 2.43 20.11 -4.49
C THR A 54 0.99 20.21 -4.03
N PHE A 55 0.70 19.67 -2.84
CA PHE A 55 -0.64 19.71 -2.26
C PHE A 55 -0.62 19.56 -0.75
N THR A 56 -1.74 19.93 -0.13
CA THR A 56 -2.01 19.69 1.29
C THR A 56 -3.39 19.08 1.42
N ASP A 57 -3.52 18.06 2.23
CA ASP A 57 -4.79 17.51 2.64
C ASP A 57 -4.98 17.49 4.15
N VAL A 58 -6.22 17.32 4.57
CA VAL A 58 -6.62 17.11 5.96
C VAL A 58 -7.57 15.91 5.98
N VAL A 59 -7.26 14.91 6.78
CA VAL A 59 -8.02 13.67 6.87
C VAL A 59 -8.44 13.44 8.31
N GLY A 60 -9.72 13.17 8.51
CA GLY A 60 -10.30 12.76 9.80
C GLY A 60 -10.74 11.31 9.77
N PHE A 61 -10.36 10.55 10.79
CA PHE A 61 -10.78 9.16 11.01
C PHE A 61 -11.49 9.07 12.35
N ALA A 62 -12.55 8.28 12.40
CA ALA A 62 -13.21 7.95 13.65
C ALA A 62 -13.77 6.53 13.59
N GLN A 63 -13.64 5.78 14.67
CA GLN A 63 -14.24 4.46 14.82
C GLN A 63 -14.73 4.22 16.23
N ILE A 64 -15.78 3.40 16.33
CA ILE A 64 -16.27 2.81 17.57
C ILE A 64 -16.05 1.29 17.52
N LYS A 65 -15.60 0.73 18.63
CA LYS A 65 -15.53 -0.71 18.86
C LYS A 65 -16.38 -1.04 20.07
N VAL A 66 -17.22 -2.08 19.95
CA VAL A 66 -18.13 -2.54 20.99
C VAL A 66 -17.84 -4.01 21.27
N GLY A 67 -17.60 -4.38 22.54
CA GLY A 67 -17.60 -5.76 23.02
C GLY A 67 -19.04 -6.28 23.06
N LEU A 68 -19.27 -7.49 22.56
CA LEU A 68 -20.62 -8.06 22.42
C LEU A 68 -20.89 -9.21 23.39
N LEU A 69 -19.89 -9.62 24.20
CA LEU A 69 -20.05 -10.72 25.15
C LEU A 69 -20.13 -10.19 26.58
N PRO A 70 -20.92 -10.88 27.45
CA PRO A 70 -20.85 -10.65 28.86
C PRO A 70 -19.48 -10.97 29.46
N LYS A 71 -19.06 -10.25 30.50
CA LYS A 71 -17.75 -10.44 31.17
C LYS A 71 -17.46 -11.88 31.58
N ALA A 72 -18.47 -12.58 32.09
CA ALA A 72 -18.33 -13.99 32.48
C ALA A 72 -17.92 -14.93 31.32
N ILE A 73 -18.28 -14.59 30.09
CA ILE A 73 -17.87 -15.35 28.90
C ILE A 73 -16.46 -14.91 28.48
N GLU A 74 -16.14 -13.63 28.59
CA GLU A 74 -14.81 -13.10 28.31
C GLU A 74 -13.74 -13.66 29.25
N GLU A 75 -14.05 -13.83 30.53
CA GLU A 75 -13.17 -14.47 31.53
C GLU A 75 -12.83 -15.91 31.16
N ASN A 76 -13.68 -16.60 30.41
CA ASN A 76 -13.41 -17.92 29.85
C ASN A 76 -12.54 -17.90 28.56
N GLY A 77 -12.11 -16.70 28.14
CA GLY A 77 -11.20 -16.49 27.02
C GLY A 77 -11.87 -16.34 25.67
N HIS A 78 -13.19 -16.10 25.64
CA HIS A 78 -13.93 -15.73 24.43
C HIS A 78 -13.99 -14.22 24.31
N THR A 79 -13.71 -13.67 23.12
CA THR A 79 -14.01 -12.27 22.82
C THR A 79 -14.82 -12.18 21.53
N LEU A 80 -15.83 -11.34 21.51
CA LEU A 80 -16.59 -11.01 20.32
C LEU A 80 -16.78 -9.50 20.29
N SER A 81 -16.39 -8.85 19.20
CA SER A 81 -16.54 -7.41 19.07
C SER A 81 -16.99 -7.02 17.68
N PHE A 82 -17.71 -5.90 17.61
CA PHE A 82 -18.06 -5.21 16.37
C PHE A 82 -17.37 -3.86 16.33
N SER A 83 -16.85 -3.49 15.15
CA SER A 83 -16.23 -2.19 14.92
C SER A 83 -16.88 -1.50 13.72
N LEU A 84 -17.11 -0.19 13.85
CA LEU A 84 -17.64 0.65 12.78
C LEU A 84 -16.87 1.97 12.75
N GLY A 85 -16.45 2.40 11.57
CA GLY A 85 -15.69 3.63 11.42
C GLY A 85 -15.44 4.01 9.97
N GLY A 86 -14.91 5.22 9.78
CA GLY A 86 -14.63 5.72 8.45
C GLY A 86 -13.68 6.92 8.46
N ALA A 87 -13.32 7.32 7.28
CA ALA A 87 -12.46 8.45 7.02
C ALA A 87 -13.13 9.46 6.08
N MET A 88 -12.78 10.72 6.24
CA MET A 88 -13.16 11.82 5.36
C MET A 88 -11.97 12.75 5.19
N ALA A 89 -11.79 13.26 3.97
CA ALA A 89 -10.70 14.17 3.65
C ALA A 89 -11.16 15.45 2.98
N GLY A 90 -10.32 16.47 3.06
CA GLY A 90 -10.39 17.69 2.26
C GLY A 90 -9.02 18.03 1.70
N ILE A 91 -8.99 18.75 0.59
CA ILE A 91 -7.76 19.23 -0.04
C ILE A 91 -7.78 20.77 0.03
N PRO A 92 -7.23 21.36 1.11
CA PRO A 92 -7.15 22.81 1.25
C PRO A 92 -6.31 23.48 0.17
N TYR A 93 -5.27 22.80 -0.31
CA TYR A 93 -4.43 23.27 -1.39
C TYR A 93 -4.10 22.13 -2.38
N ASP A 94 -4.29 22.38 -3.67
CA ASP A 94 -3.97 21.48 -4.76
C ASP A 94 -3.33 22.27 -5.91
N GLY A 95 -2.00 22.22 -5.98
CA GLY A 95 -1.21 22.86 -7.03
C GLY A 95 -1.38 22.20 -8.41
N THR A 96 -2.01 21.03 -8.49
CA THR A 96 -2.22 20.31 -9.76
C THR A 96 -3.57 20.59 -10.42
N LYS A 97 -4.50 21.22 -9.69
CA LYS A 97 -5.91 21.35 -10.09
C LYS A 97 -6.14 21.96 -11.48
N TYR A 98 -5.27 22.88 -11.87
CA TYR A 98 -5.41 23.62 -13.13
C TYR A 98 -4.23 23.42 -14.07
N LEU A 99 -3.33 22.48 -13.79
CA LEU A 99 -2.24 22.17 -14.69
C LEU A 99 -2.78 21.65 -16.01
N LYS A 100 -2.18 22.10 -17.10
CA LYS A 100 -2.56 21.72 -18.46
C LYS A 100 -1.41 21.02 -19.15
N ASP A 101 -1.74 20.08 -20.00
CA ASP A 101 -0.78 19.46 -20.91
C ASP A 101 -0.50 20.39 -22.13
N GLN A 102 0.35 19.93 -23.04
CA GLN A 102 0.72 20.63 -24.27
C GLN A 102 -0.48 20.87 -25.23
N ASN A 103 -1.60 20.17 -25.03
CA ASN A 103 -2.84 20.30 -25.81
C ASN A 103 -3.86 21.19 -25.11
N GLY A 104 -3.55 21.73 -23.93
CA GLY A 104 -4.45 22.54 -23.11
C GLY A 104 -5.44 21.73 -22.27
N GLN A 105 -5.31 20.41 -22.24
CA GLN A 105 -6.15 19.54 -21.41
C GLN A 105 -5.74 19.66 -19.93
N VAL A 106 -6.72 19.83 -19.04
CA VAL A 106 -6.46 19.90 -17.60
C VAL A 106 -6.11 18.52 -17.04
N PHE A 107 -5.05 18.48 -16.24
CA PHE A 107 -4.45 17.28 -15.67
C PHE A 107 -4.49 17.32 -14.14
N GLY A 108 -5.69 17.41 -13.57
CA GLY A 108 -5.90 17.49 -12.12
C GLY A 108 -5.68 16.14 -11.44
N SER A 109 -4.45 15.85 -11.02
CA SER A 109 -4.06 14.50 -10.59
C SER A 109 -4.21 14.21 -9.10
N VAL A 110 -4.13 15.20 -8.22
CA VAL A 110 -4.15 14.98 -6.75
C VAL A 110 -5.50 14.43 -6.29
N VAL A 111 -6.61 15.06 -6.68
CA VAL A 111 -7.97 14.56 -6.38
C VAL A 111 -8.19 13.18 -6.96
N HIS A 112 -7.60 12.91 -8.12
CA HIS A 112 -7.77 11.64 -8.82
C HIS A 112 -7.01 10.49 -8.17
N ASN A 113 -5.75 10.72 -7.79
CA ASN A 113 -4.86 9.66 -7.37
C ASN A 113 -4.72 9.50 -5.86
N PHE A 114 -4.85 10.60 -5.10
CA PHE A 114 -4.62 10.57 -3.66
C PHE A 114 -5.95 10.66 -2.89
N ILE A 115 -6.74 11.69 -3.13
CA ILE A 115 -7.92 11.94 -2.32
C ILE A 115 -9.19 11.80 -3.16
N GLY A 116 -9.80 10.63 -3.10
CA GLY A 116 -11.18 10.43 -3.52
C GLY A 116 -11.42 10.11 -4.99
N GLY A 117 -10.42 9.83 -5.78
CA GLY A 117 -10.61 9.32 -7.14
C GLY A 117 -11.35 7.98 -7.11
N TRP A 118 -12.38 7.81 -7.95
CA TRP A 118 -13.16 6.58 -7.96
C TRP A 118 -13.62 6.18 -9.36
N HIS A 119 -13.21 5.00 -9.77
CA HIS A 119 -13.49 4.42 -11.08
C HIS A 119 -14.60 3.35 -11.07
N GLY A 120 -15.30 3.18 -9.96
CA GLY A 120 -16.23 2.09 -9.74
C GLY A 120 -15.55 0.83 -9.20
N TYR A 121 -16.38 -0.08 -8.66
CA TYR A 121 -15.88 -1.28 -7.98
C TYR A 121 -15.02 -2.18 -8.90
N PHE A 122 -15.37 -2.29 -10.17
CA PHE A 122 -14.63 -3.08 -11.16
C PHE A 122 -13.77 -2.21 -12.09
N PHE A 123 -13.43 -0.99 -11.73
CA PHE A 123 -12.75 -0.04 -12.62
C PHE A 123 -13.43 0.08 -14.01
N ASN A 124 -14.74 -0.03 -14.05
CA ASN A 124 -15.53 -0.07 -15.28
C ASN A 124 -16.23 1.25 -15.59
N LYS A 125 -16.01 2.27 -14.81
CA LYS A 125 -16.53 3.62 -15.08
C LYS A 125 -15.43 4.45 -15.69
N TYR A 126 -15.75 5.11 -16.77
CA TYR A 126 -14.85 6.06 -17.39
C TYR A 126 -14.57 7.21 -16.41
N PHE A 127 -13.33 7.53 -16.25
CA PHE A 127 -12.88 8.66 -15.48
C PHE A 127 -12.45 9.79 -16.43
N ASN A 128 -13.13 10.92 -16.36
CA ASN A 128 -12.72 12.12 -17.07
C ASN A 128 -11.86 12.98 -16.16
N MET A 129 -10.59 13.12 -16.45
CA MET A 129 -9.66 13.89 -15.63
C MET A 129 -10.04 15.38 -15.57
N ALA A 130 -10.56 15.95 -16.64
CA ALA A 130 -11.03 17.33 -16.67
C ALA A 130 -12.22 17.60 -15.72
N SER A 131 -13.01 16.56 -15.43
CA SER A 131 -14.14 16.60 -14.50
C SER A 131 -13.93 15.80 -13.23
N GLY A 132 -12.71 15.36 -12.96
CA GLY A 132 -12.36 14.45 -11.86
C GLY A 132 -12.85 14.88 -10.49
N ALA A 133 -12.84 16.17 -10.22
CA ALA A 133 -13.35 16.73 -8.97
C ALA A 133 -14.85 16.46 -8.74
N TYR A 134 -15.64 16.30 -9.77
CA TYR A 134 -17.08 15.98 -9.67
C TYR A 134 -17.35 14.53 -9.30
N HIS A 135 -16.39 13.64 -9.57
CA HIS A 135 -16.47 12.22 -9.24
C HIS A 135 -15.64 11.85 -8.02
N ALA A 136 -15.03 12.82 -7.37
CA ALA A 136 -14.27 12.60 -6.16
C ALA A 136 -15.19 12.16 -5.01
N ARG A 137 -14.76 11.15 -4.29
CA ARG A 137 -15.39 10.63 -3.07
C ARG A 137 -14.40 10.70 -1.93
N PRO A 138 -14.19 11.88 -1.32
CA PRO A 138 -13.18 12.08 -0.29
C PRO A 138 -13.62 11.52 1.07
N TYR A 139 -14.29 10.39 1.07
CA TYR A 139 -14.72 9.66 2.26
C TYR A 139 -14.75 8.16 1.97
N VAL A 140 -14.56 7.36 3.00
CA VAL A 140 -14.66 5.91 2.92
C VAL A 140 -15.14 5.33 4.26
N LEU A 141 -16.05 4.36 4.22
CA LEU A 141 -16.38 3.49 5.35
C LEU A 141 -15.38 2.35 5.32
N ASP A 142 -14.22 2.53 5.94
CA ASP A 142 -13.08 1.61 5.88
C ASP A 142 -13.12 0.53 6.97
N THR A 143 -13.88 0.78 8.02
CA THR A 143 -14.02 -0.09 9.19
C THR A 143 -15.48 -0.46 9.39
N ALA A 144 -15.82 -1.73 9.19
CA ALA A 144 -17.14 -2.29 9.49
C ALA A 144 -16.99 -3.82 9.58
N PHE A 145 -16.60 -4.35 10.75
CA PHE A 145 -16.29 -5.77 10.90
C PHE A 145 -16.69 -6.37 12.22
N LEU A 146 -16.94 -7.67 12.20
CA LEU A 146 -17.09 -8.54 13.35
C LEU A 146 -15.80 -9.31 13.57
N GLN A 147 -15.34 -9.40 14.80
CA GLN A 147 -14.16 -10.15 15.20
C GLN A 147 -14.47 -11.04 16.40
N TYR A 148 -14.05 -12.30 16.28
CA TYR A 148 -14.11 -13.27 17.38
C TYR A 148 -12.73 -13.87 17.61
N ASP A 149 -12.40 -14.11 18.89
CA ASP A 149 -11.17 -14.78 19.32
C ASP A 149 -11.49 -15.71 20.50
N TYR A 150 -10.90 -16.91 20.50
CA TYR A 150 -10.94 -17.84 21.62
C TYR A 150 -9.52 -18.17 22.06
N LYS A 151 -9.10 -17.62 23.20
CA LYS A 151 -7.80 -17.88 23.87
C LYS A 151 -6.59 -17.75 22.92
N HIS A 152 -6.72 -16.99 21.86
CA HIS A 152 -5.73 -16.93 20.76
C HIS A 152 -5.41 -18.32 20.12
N ILE A 153 -6.28 -19.33 20.33
CA ILE A 153 -6.19 -20.64 19.70
C ILE A 153 -6.80 -20.58 18.31
N PHE A 154 -8.00 -20.00 18.20
CA PHE A 154 -8.61 -19.71 16.91
C PHE A 154 -9.39 -18.40 16.96
N GLY A 155 -9.54 -17.80 15.80
CA GLY A 155 -10.35 -16.60 15.66
C GLY A 155 -10.65 -16.29 14.23
N PHE A 156 -11.61 -15.39 14.04
CA PHE A 156 -11.97 -14.88 12.72
C PHE A 156 -12.27 -13.39 12.76
N LYS A 157 -12.15 -12.76 11.61
CA LYS A 157 -12.58 -11.39 11.36
C LYS A 157 -13.25 -11.34 10.00
N ILE A 158 -14.40 -10.66 9.90
CA ILE A 158 -15.17 -10.57 8.66
C ILE A 158 -15.74 -9.17 8.50
N GLY A 159 -15.63 -8.61 7.30
CA GLY A 159 -16.12 -7.28 6.95
C GLY A 159 -15.05 -6.39 6.34
N ARG A 160 -15.06 -5.11 6.70
CA ARG A 160 -14.06 -4.11 6.31
C ARG A 160 -13.16 -3.80 7.48
N TYR A 161 -11.87 -4.00 7.33
CA TYR A 161 -10.87 -3.81 8.38
C TYR A 161 -9.49 -3.52 7.80
N GLU A 162 -8.63 -2.87 8.58
CA GLU A 162 -7.23 -2.66 8.20
C GLU A 162 -6.53 -4.01 8.03
N ALA A 163 -5.93 -4.22 6.86
CA ALA A 163 -5.24 -5.46 6.55
C ALA A 163 -3.84 -5.49 7.17
N ASN A 164 -3.49 -6.62 7.77
CA ASN A 164 -2.14 -6.90 8.23
C ASN A 164 -1.57 -8.11 7.47
N ILE A 165 -1.39 -7.92 6.18
CA ILE A 165 -1.02 -8.94 5.21
C ILE A 165 0.26 -8.49 4.52
N ASP A 166 1.20 -9.40 4.26
CA ASP A 166 2.51 -9.05 3.70
C ASP A 166 2.44 -8.30 2.36
N PHE A 167 1.44 -8.54 1.53
CA PHE A 167 1.32 -7.96 0.20
C PHE A 167 0.05 -7.12 0.00
N MET A 168 -0.58 -6.68 1.07
CA MET A 168 -1.74 -5.82 0.98
C MET A 168 -1.71 -4.75 2.07
N SER A 169 -1.74 -3.50 1.66
CA SER A 169 -1.91 -2.33 2.52
C SER A 169 -3.33 -1.77 2.41
N GLY A 170 -3.71 -0.93 3.38
CA GLY A 170 -5.03 -0.30 3.44
C GLY A 170 -6.09 -1.23 4.02
N SER A 171 -7.35 -0.94 3.70
CA SER A 171 -8.49 -1.66 4.26
C SER A 171 -8.90 -2.81 3.37
N ASN A 172 -9.06 -3.99 3.94
CA ASN A 172 -9.59 -5.18 3.32
C ASN A 172 -11.12 -5.20 3.42
N GLN A 173 -11.81 -5.65 2.37
CA GLN A 173 -13.19 -6.10 2.43
C GLN A 173 -13.22 -7.60 2.19
N GLY A 174 -13.34 -8.39 3.25
CA GLY A 174 -13.23 -9.84 3.17
C GLY A 174 -13.30 -10.49 4.55
N PHE A 175 -12.53 -11.53 4.72
CA PHE A 175 -12.42 -12.22 5.98
C PHE A 175 -11.03 -12.74 6.23
N GLU A 176 -10.74 -13.07 7.49
CA GLU A 176 -9.59 -13.85 7.91
C GLU A 176 -10.01 -14.84 9.00
N PHE A 177 -9.35 -15.98 9.00
CA PHE A 177 -9.49 -17.03 10.00
C PHE A 177 -8.10 -17.53 10.37
N TYR A 178 -7.85 -17.74 11.66
CA TYR A 178 -6.63 -18.39 12.10
C TYR A 178 -6.91 -19.53 13.08
N TYR A 179 -6.01 -20.49 13.10
CA TYR A 179 -6.01 -21.62 14.03
C TYR A 179 -4.59 -21.96 14.47
N ARG A 180 -4.40 -22.16 15.77
CA ARG A 180 -3.14 -22.62 16.38
C ARG A 180 -3.33 -24.00 16.98
N PRO A 181 -3.07 -25.09 16.23
CA PRO A 181 -3.19 -26.45 16.73
C PRO A 181 -2.19 -26.74 17.85
N ILE A 182 -1.03 -26.11 17.80
CA ILE A 182 0.00 -26.14 18.83
C ILE A 182 0.59 -24.73 19.02
N LYS A 183 1.22 -24.49 20.16
CA LYS A 183 1.72 -23.17 20.59
C LYS A 183 2.54 -22.44 19.52
N ASN A 184 3.36 -23.17 18.77
CA ASN A 184 4.32 -22.57 17.84
C ASN A 184 3.85 -22.58 16.38
N LEU A 185 2.70 -23.18 16.06
CA LEU A 185 2.18 -23.26 14.69
C LEU A 185 0.91 -22.44 14.57
N LYS A 186 0.90 -21.48 13.62
CA LYS A 186 -0.27 -20.72 13.22
C LYS A 186 -0.62 -21.06 11.78
N LEU A 187 -1.80 -21.59 11.57
CA LEU A 187 -2.44 -21.66 10.26
C LEU A 187 -3.33 -20.42 10.09
N TRP A 188 -3.25 -19.79 8.95
CA TRP A 188 -4.02 -18.57 8.69
C TRP A 188 -4.51 -18.53 7.25
N TRP A 189 -5.78 -18.23 7.09
CA TRP A 189 -6.42 -17.99 5.81
C TRP A 189 -7.08 -16.64 5.83
N TRP A 190 -6.84 -15.86 4.80
CA TRP A 190 -7.52 -14.59 4.58
C TRP A 190 -8.02 -14.50 3.15
N SER A 191 -9.02 -13.64 2.94
CA SER A 191 -9.63 -13.39 1.63
C SER A 191 -9.92 -11.91 1.49
N SER A 192 -9.72 -11.38 0.30
CA SER A 192 -10.01 -10.01 -0.08
C SER A 192 -10.88 -9.98 -1.33
N TYR A 193 -12.04 -9.39 -1.21
CA TYR A 193 -12.94 -9.09 -2.32
C TYR A 193 -12.96 -7.60 -2.64
N GLY A 194 -12.34 -6.78 -1.83
CA GLY A 194 -12.21 -5.36 -2.07
C GLY A 194 -11.07 -4.77 -1.25
N ARG A 195 -10.43 -3.75 -1.80
CA ARG A 195 -9.42 -2.93 -1.15
C ARG A 195 -9.88 -1.49 -1.15
N GLY A 196 -9.77 -0.83 -0.01
CA GLY A 196 -9.94 0.61 0.16
C GLY A 196 -8.67 1.22 0.74
N LEU A 197 -8.52 2.52 0.62
CA LEU A 197 -7.43 3.25 1.22
C LEU A 197 -7.99 4.31 2.16
N ALA A 198 -7.47 4.38 3.38
CA ALA A 198 -7.90 5.31 4.40
C ALA A 198 -6.72 5.68 5.32
N PHE A 199 -5.75 6.40 4.77
CA PHE A 199 -4.60 6.89 5.55
C PHE A 199 -4.09 8.21 4.96
N ASN A 200 -3.40 8.96 5.74
CA ASN A 200 -2.97 10.36 5.56
C ASN A 200 -3.25 10.98 4.17
N SER A 201 -2.44 10.67 3.16
CA SER A 201 -2.57 11.20 1.80
C SER A 201 -3.48 10.37 0.87
N TRP A 202 -4.08 9.28 1.36
CA TRP A 202 -4.83 8.36 0.52
C TRP A 202 -6.23 8.11 1.06
N ILE A 203 -7.26 8.59 0.36
CA ILE A 203 -8.66 8.22 0.59
C ILE A 203 -9.24 7.68 -0.71
N TYR A 204 -9.51 6.38 -0.74
CA TYR A 204 -10.01 5.72 -1.93
C TYR A 204 -11.10 4.71 -1.59
N GLN A 205 -12.21 4.77 -2.33
CA GLN A 205 -13.32 3.83 -2.16
C GLN A 205 -12.92 2.41 -2.52
N PHE A 206 -13.62 1.44 -1.92
CA PHE A 206 -13.37 0.04 -2.18
C PHE A 206 -13.54 -0.31 -3.66
N TYR A 207 -12.55 -0.99 -4.19
CA TYR A 207 -12.53 -1.56 -5.54
C TYR A 207 -12.19 -3.06 -5.46
N ALA A 208 -12.60 -3.82 -6.48
CA ALA A 208 -12.33 -5.25 -6.56
C ALA A 208 -10.83 -5.53 -6.59
N THR A 209 -10.37 -6.40 -5.70
CA THR A 209 -8.95 -6.82 -5.65
C THR A 209 -8.57 -7.64 -6.87
N THR A 210 -9.54 -8.35 -7.46
CA THR A 210 -9.36 -9.11 -8.68
C THR A 210 -10.55 -8.91 -9.62
N THR A 211 -10.32 -8.98 -10.89
CA THR A 211 -11.37 -8.93 -11.90
C THR A 211 -11.11 -9.98 -12.97
N TYR A 212 -12.09 -10.82 -13.21
CA TYR A 212 -12.07 -11.82 -14.26
C TYR A 212 -13.16 -11.49 -15.30
N ASN A 213 -12.75 -11.33 -16.54
CA ASN A 213 -13.70 -11.13 -17.65
C ASN A 213 -14.24 -12.49 -18.08
N GLN A 214 -15.53 -12.68 -17.90
CA GLN A 214 -16.21 -13.91 -18.33
C GLN A 214 -16.46 -13.90 -19.85
N PRO A 215 -16.60 -15.07 -20.48
CA PRO A 215 -16.90 -15.15 -21.92
C PRO A 215 -18.17 -14.43 -22.37
N ASN A 216 -19.13 -14.25 -21.47
CA ASN A 216 -20.38 -13.52 -21.72
C ASN A 216 -20.25 -11.98 -21.58
N GLY A 217 -19.03 -11.46 -21.38
CA GLY A 217 -18.75 -10.03 -21.22
C GLY A 217 -19.01 -9.49 -19.81
N THR A 218 -19.49 -10.30 -18.86
CA THR A 218 -19.65 -9.86 -17.48
C THR A 218 -18.31 -9.94 -16.72
N ARG A 219 -18.20 -9.16 -15.66
CA ARG A 219 -17.02 -9.17 -14.77
C ARG A 219 -17.35 -9.89 -13.47
N ALA A 220 -16.45 -10.73 -13.00
CA ALA A 220 -16.57 -11.42 -11.74
C ALA A 220 -15.36 -11.11 -10.85
N ASN A 221 -15.58 -11.06 -9.55
CA ASN A 221 -14.54 -11.00 -8.55
C ASN A 221 -14.56 -12.30 -7.74
N TYR A 222 -13.58 -13.15 -7.99
CA TYR A 222 -13.42 -14.41 -7.25
C TYR A 222 -12.64 -14.24 -5.96
N GLY A 223 -12.21 -13.02 -5.68
CA GLY A 223 -11.38 -12.69 -4.52
C GLY A 223 -9.90 -12.99 -4.74
N TRP A 224 -9.12 -12.41 -3.87
CA TRP A 224 -7.71 -12.69 -3.67
C TRP A 224 -7.53 -13.32 -2.30
N HIS A 225 -6.88 -14.46 -2.24
CA HIS A 225 -6.81 -15.30 -1.06
C HIS A 225 -5.35 -15.57 -0.68
N GLY A 226 -5.12 -15.79 0.59
CA GLY A 226 -3.83 -16.27 1.09
C GLY A 226 -4.04 -17.32 2.16
N ILE A 227 -3.32 -18.42 2.04
CA ILE A 227 -3.20 -19.47 3.05
C ILE A 227 -1.76 -19.51 3.50
N THR A 228 -1.53 -19.47 4.81
CA THR A 228 -0.19 -19.50 5.39
C THR A 228 -0.09 -20.49 6.52
N ALA A 229 1.08 -21.12 6.66
CA ALA A 229 1.48 -21.88 7.81
C ALA A 229 2.77 -21.28 8.38
N THR A 230 2.70 -20.72 9.58
CA THR A 230 3.83 -20.07 10.25
C THR A 230 4.24 -20.89 11.46
N TYR A 231 5.51 -21.25 11.51
CA TYR A 231 6.11 -21.97 12.63
C TYR A 231 7.22 -21.16 13.28
N ASP A 232 7.09 -20.96 14.58
CA ASP A 232 8.06 -20.25 15.40
C ASP A 232 8.87 -21.24 16.24
N TYR A 233 10.20 -21.23 16.05
CA TYR A 233 11.11 -22.04 16.84
C TYR A 233 12.33 -21.23 17.27
N LYS A 234 12.42 -20.96 18.56
CA LYS A 234 13.51 -20.14 19.13
C LYS A 234 13.67 -18.82 18.34
N ASN A 235 14.80 -18.66 17.70
CA ASN A 235 15.15 -17.47 16.91
C ASN A 235 14.65 -17.51 15.48
N LEU A 236 14.14 -18.64 15.00
CA LEU A 236 13.64 -18.81 13.64
C LEU A 236 12.13 -18.70 13.59
N THR A 237 11.63 -17.92 12.63
CA THR A 237 10.25 -17.97 12.16
C THR A 237 10.25 -18.43 10.71
N ALA A 238 9.59 -19.54 10.42
CA ALA A 238 9.44 -20.08 9.07
C ALA A 238 7.96 -20.01 8.68
N GLN A 239 7.68 -19.49 7.49
CA GLN A 239 6.34 -19.42 6.95
C GLN A 239 6.33 -19.96 5.53
N ALA A 240 5.45 -20.92 5.26
CA ALA A 240 5.03 -21.25 3.91
C ALA A 240 3.73 -20.54 3.61
N PHE A 241 3.57 -20.04 2.38
CA PHE A 241 2.36 -19.36 1.98
C PHE A 241 1.96 -19.70 0.54
N PHE A 242 0.68 -19.54 0.27
CA PHE A 242 0.10 -19.68 -1.06
C PHE A 242 -0.92 -18.57 -1.25
N TYR A 243 -0.57 -17.59 -2.10
CA TYR A 243 -1.51 -16.55 -2.53
C TYR A 243 -2.13 -16.97 -3.84
N PHE A 244 -3.43 -16.73 -4.00
CA PHE A 244 -4.11 -17.11 -5.22
C PHE A 244 -5.37 -16.28 -5.47
N SER A 245 -5.75 -16.17 -6.73
CA SER A 245 -7.06 -15.74 -7.17
C SER A 245 -7.57 -16.75 -8.20
N PRO A 246 -8.72 -17.38 -7.96
CA PRO A 246 -9.25 -18.40 -8.87
C PRO A 246 -9.32 -17.91 -10.31
N LYS A 247 -8.89 -18.77 -11.25
CA LYS A 247 -8.85 -18.50 -12.70
C LYS A 247 -7.89 -17.40 -13.14
N THR A 248 -7.09 -16.87 -12.24
CA THR A 248 -6.26 -15.70 -12.49
C THR A 248 -4.80 -15.96 -12.21
N TYR A 249 -4.51 -16.44 -10.99
CA TYR A 249 -3.19 -16.26 -10.44
C TYR A 249 -2.93 -17.21 -9.27
N ASN A 250 -1.71 -17.70 -9.19
CA ASN A 250 -1.20 -18.52 -8.09
C ASN A 250 0.21 -18.07 -7.74
N ALA A 251 0.54 -17.98 -6.47
CA ALA A 251 1.87 -17.57 -6.01
C ALA A 251 2.27 -18.35 -4.74
N PRO A 252 2.77 -19.55 -4.86
CA PRO A 252 3.43 -20.24 -3.76
C PRO A 252 4.71 -19.50 -3.37
N GLY A 253 5.05 -19.58 -2.09
CA GLY A 253 6.26 -18.98 -1.58
C GLY A 253 6.57 -19.35 -0.15
N PHE A 254 7.68 -18.83 0.33
CA PHE A 254 8.07 -18.96 1.73
C PHE A 254 8.74 -17.69 2.25
N LYS A 255 8.73 -17.54 3.57
CA LYS A 255 9.44 -16.49 4.30
C LYS A 255 10.17 -17.09 5.49
N LEU A 256 11.43 -16.76 5.63
CA LEU A 256 12.25 -17.13 6.77
C LEU A 256 12.74 -15.87 7.46
N ILE A 257 12.60 -15.81 8.78
CA ILE A 257 13.14 -14.76 9.61
C ILE A 257 13.99 -15.38 10.70
N TYR A 258 15.27 -15.03 10.72
CA TYR A 258 16.17 -15.36 11.82
C TYR A 258 16.45 -14.11 12.62
N ASP A 259 16.13 -14.14 13.92
CA ASP A 259 16.20 -13.00 14.83
C ASP A 259 16.97 -13.38 16.09
N THR A 260 18.11 -12.78 16.30
CA THR A 260 19.00 -13.12 17.41
C THR A 260 18.43 -12.77 18.78
N ASN A 261 17.48 -11.81 18.84
CA ASN A 261 16.87 -11.35 20.08
C ASN A 261 15.44 -10.84 19.86
N LYS A 262 14.46 -11.76 19.85
CA LYS A 262 13.03 -11.43 19.66
C LYS A 262 12.46 -10.51 20.77
N ASN A 263 13.12 -10.46 21.94
CA ASN A 263 12.70 -9.66 23.10
C ASN A 263 13.55 -8.39 23.26
N PHE A 264 14.16 -7.89 22.19
CA PHE A 264 15.03 -6.72 22.22
C PHE A 264 14.33 -5.48 22.80
N GLN A 265 14.93 -4.88 23.81
CA GLN A 265 14.41 -3.69 24.50
C GLN A 265 15.27 -2.45 24.24
N ASN A 266 15.89 -2.36 23.07
CA ASN A 266 16.78 -1.27 22.68
C ASN A 266 18.06 -1.15 23.55
N VAL A 267 18.50 -2.29 24.10
CA VAL A 267 19.75 -2.40 24.87
C VAL A 267 20.54 -3.59 24.33
N GLY A 268 21.84 -3.34 24.05
CA GLY A 268 22.71 -4.35 23.47
C GLY A 268 22.54 -4.47 21.95
N PHE A 269 22.75 -5.67 21.43
CA PHE A 269 22.75 -5.95 19.99
C PHE A 269 21.63 -6.92 19.60
N ARG A 270 21.02 -6.68 18.45
CA ARG A 270 20.08 -7.57 17.77
C ARG A 270 20.37 -7.58 16.28
N SER A 271 20.27 -8.74 15.66
CA SER A 271 20.36 -8.91 14.23
C SER A 271 19.15 -9.70 13.73
N GLN A 272 18.56 -9.25 12.63
CA GLN A 272 17.45 -9.95 12.00
C GLN A 272 17.70 -10.08 10.50
N THR A 273 17.64 -11.31 10.02
CA THR A 273 17.71 -11.64 8.58
C THR A 273 16.35 -12.10 8.10
N LEU A 274 15.86 -11.52 7.01
CA LEU A 274 14.67 -11.96 6.30
C LEU A 274 15.07 -12.47 4.93
N LEU A 275 14.55 -13.64 4.58
CA LEU A 275 14.58 -14.21 3.23
C LEU A 275 13.13 -14.53 2.83
N MET A 276 12.67 -14.00 1.70
CA MET A 276 11.36 -14.28 1.17
C MET A 276 11.44 -14.55 -0.33
N LEU A 277 10.79 -15.62 -0.75
CA LEU A 277 10.71 -16.01 -2.16
C LEU A 277 9.25 -16.28 -2.53
N THR A 278 8.85 -15.77 -3.68
CA THR A 278 7.52 -15.98 -4.26
C THR A 278 7.66 -16.36 -5.72
N VAL A 279 6.86 -17.31 -6.18
CA VAL A 279 6.84 -17.77 -7.57
C VAL A 279 5.45 -17.51 -8.16
N PRO A 280 5.19 -16.30 -8.68
CA PRO A 280 3.91 -16.01 -9.31
C PRO A 280 3.73 -16.80 -10.61
N VAL A 281 2.57 -17.42 -10.75
CA VAL A 281 2.13 -18.17 -11.93
C VAL A 281 0.75 -17.67 -12.32
N TYR A 282 0.62 -17.18 -13.54
CA TYR A 282 -0.65 -16.65 -14.05
C TYR A 282 -1.42 -17.72 -14.83
N ASP A 283 -2.74 -17.70 -14.71
CA ASP A 283 -3.63 -18.59 -15.43
C ASP A 283 -3.69 -18.23 -16.92
N SER A 284 -3.95 -19.22 -17.76
CA SER A 284 -4.08 -19.04 -19.21
C SER A 284 -5.21 -18.09 -19.63
N GLY A 285 -6.22 -17.90 -18.78
CA GLY A 285 -7.31 -16.95 -19.01
C GLY A 285 -6.89 -15.49 -19.12
N TRP A 286 -5.69 -15.14 -18.67
CA TRP A 286 -5.14 -13.79 -18.71
C TRP A 286 -4.15 -13.55 -19.84
N TYR A 287 -3.83 -14.59 -20.59
CA TYR A 287 -2.87 -14.50 -21.67
C TYR A 287 -3.47 -13.85 -22.92
N ASN A 288 -2.88 -12.73 -23.34
CA ASN A 288 -3.20 -12.11 -24.61
C ASN A 288 -2.35 -12.72 -25.73
N SER A 289 -2.94 -13.59 -26.55
CA SER A 289 -2.23 -14.27 -27.64
C SER A 289 -1.76 -13.34 -28.76
N LYS A 290 -2.37 -12.16 -28.92
CA LYS A 290 -2.00 -11.19 -29.97
C LYS A 290 -0.73 -10.42 -29.61
N THR A 291 -0.55 -10.14 -28.33
CA THR A 291 0.60 -9.37 -27.84
C THR A 291 1.65 -10.25 -27.15
N HIS A 292 1.37 -11.55 -27.00
CA HIS A 292 2.19 -12.49 -26.24
C HIS A 292 2.47 -12.03 -24.80
N THR A 293 1.54 -11.28 -24.21
CA THR A 293 1.68 -10.70 -22.87
C THR A 293 0.61 -11.18 -21.92
N TRP A 294 0.94 -11.17 -20.65
CA TRP A 294 0.04 -11.38 -19.54
C TRP A 294 -0.22 -10.03 -18.87
N SER A 295 -1.47 -9.67 -18.63
CA SER A 295 -1.80 -8.40 -17.98
C SER A 295 -2.92 -8.56 -16.99
N ILE A 296 -2.70 -8.08 -15.78
CA ILE A 296 -3.74 -8.02 -14.75
C ILE A 296 -4.78 -6.95 -15.12
N TRP A 297 -4.35 -5.89 -15.77
CA TRP A 297 -5.17 -4.73 -16.08
C TRP A 297 -5.91 -4.84 -17.42
N ASP A 298 -5.48 -5.71 -18.32
CA ASP A 298 -6.22 -5.97 -19.57
C ASP A 298 -7.64 -6.45 -19.31
N ALA A 299 -7.83 -7.19 -18.21
CA ALA A 299 -9.15 -7.60 -17.77
C ALA A 299 -10.01 -6.42 -17.27
N VAL A 300 -9.41 -5.31 -16.88
CA VAL A 300 -10.07 -4.18 -16.22
C VAL A 300 -10.22 -2.98 -17.13
N SER A 301 -9.24 -2.70 -17.99
CA SER A 301 -9.09 -1.43 -18.71
C SER A 301 -9.13 -1.54 -20.23
N ASN A 302 -9.55 -2.66 -20.78
CA ASN A 302 -9.50 -2.92 -22.25
C ASN A 302 -8.09 -2.82 -22.85
N GLY A 303 -7.07 -3.22 -22.10
CA GLY A 303 -5.71 -3.33 -22.63
C GLY A 303 -4.87 -2.07 -22.59
N THR A 304 -5.30 -1.05 -21.87
CA THR A 304 -4.57 0.23 -21.76
C THR A 304 -3.90 0.45 -20.40
N GLY A 305 -3.93 -0.54 -19.52
CA GLY A 305 -3.38 -0.42 -18.17
C GLY A 305 -1.85 -0.38 -18.15
N ALA A 306 -1.29 0.66 -17.58
CA ALA A 306 0.15 0.85 -17.47
C ALA A 306 0.80 0.01 -16.37
N LEU A 307 0.05 -0.36 -15.35
CA LEU A 307 0.53 -1.16 -14.23
C LEU A 307 0.26 -2.64 -14.48
N GLY A 308 1.27 -3.46 -14.38
CA GLY A 308 1.12 -4.91 -14.33
C GLY A 308 1.10 -5.63 -15.65
N GLN A 309 1.61 -5.05 -16.72
CA GLN A 309 1.91 -5.86 -17.90
C GLN A 309 3.04 -6.82 -17.59
N ILE A 310 2.80 -8.07 -17.82
CA ILE A 310 3.64 -9.19 -17.43
C ILE A 310 4.23 -9.86 -18.65
N ILE A 311 5.49 -10.23 -18.54
CA ILE A 311 6.20 -10.94 -19.60
C ILE A 311 6.21 -12.44 -19.24
N GLY A 312 5.38 -13.22 -19.88
CA GLY A 312 5.32 -14.67 -19.70
C GLY A 312 4.39 -15.13 -18.58
N LYS A 313 4.36 -16.42 -18.34
CA LYS A 313 3.43 -17.11 -17.46
C LYS A 313 3.89 -17.18 -16.01
N TYR A 314 5.16 -17.16 -15.75
CA TYR A 314 5.76 -17.33 -14.42
C TYR A 314 6.99 -16.45 -14.25
N GLY A 315 7.30 -16.18 -13.02
CA GLY A 315 8.48 -15.46 -12.60
C GLY A 315 8.90 -15.84 -11.20
N VAL A 316 9.86 -15.11 -10.67
CA VAL A 316 10.33 -15.23 -9.30
C VAL A 316 10.48 -13.84 -8.71
N ALA A 317 10.01 -13.63 -7.48
CA ALA A 317 10.30 -12.44 -6.69
C ALA A 317 11.08 -12.85 -5.44
N LEU A 318 12.23 -12.21 -5.22
CA LEU A 318 13.13 -12.45 -4.11
C LEU A 318 13.27 -11.19 -3.27
N ASN A 319 13.10 -11.31 -1.96
CA ASN A 319 13.38 -10.24 -1.00
C ASN A 319 14.35 -10.76 0.07
N ILE A 320 15.48 -10.09 0.21
CA ILE A 320 16.47 -10.33 1.26
C ILE A 320 16.65 -9.03 2.04
N ARG A 321 16.55 -9.10 3.35
CA ARG A 321 16.76 -7.93 4.21
C ARG A 321 17.54 -8.33 5.45
N GLN A 322 18.55 -7.52 5.77
CA GLN A 322 19.31 -7.60 7.00
C GLN A 322 19.07 -6.34 7.81
N VAL A 323 18.73 -6.48 9.08
CA VAL A 323 18.60 -5.38 10.03
C VAL A 323 19.51 -5.63 11.21
N PHE A 324 20.22 -4.60 11.60
CA PHE A 324 21.05 -4.58 12.80
C PHE A 324 20.54 -3.49 13.74
N TRP A 325 20.41 -3.80 15.00
CA TRP A 325 20.16 -2.83 16.05
C TRP A 325 21.30 -2.88 17.06
N TRP A 326 21.73 -1.72 17.46
CA TRP A 326 22.68 -1.56 18.55
C TRP A 326 22.19 -0.44 19.45
N ASN A 327 21.68 -0.83 20.63
CA ASN A 327 20.95 0.08 21.50
C ASN A 327 19.84 0.80 20.71
N HIS A 328 19.89 2.10 20.60
CA HIS A 328 18.92 2.95 19.88
C HIS A 328 19.26 3.17 18.39
N TRP A 329 20.33 2.59 17.88
CA TRP A 329 20.71 2.67 16.47
C TRP A 329 20.13 1.51 15.66
N SER A 330 19.83 1.77 14.42
CA SER A 330 19.43 0.74 13.46
C SER A 330 20.11 0.94 12.11
N VAL A 331 20.47 -0.18 11.47
CA VAL A 331 20.97 -0.22 10.10
C VAL A 331 20.17 -1.27 9.34
N ILE A 332 19.65 -0.90 8.18
CA ILE A 332 18.89 -1.80 7.27
C ILE A 332 19.65 -1.89 5.97
N LEU A 333 19.81 -3.10 5.46
CA LEU A 333 20.30 -3.38 4.12
C LEU A 333 19.34 -4.36 3.45
N GLY A 334 18.96 -4.12 2.21
CA GLY A 334 18.02 -4.96 1.52
C GLY A 334 18.23 -5.04 0.02
N LEU A 335 17.76 -6.16 -0.51
CA LEU A 335 17.70 -6.47 -1.93
C LEU A 335 16.29 -6.97 -2.24
N TYR A 336 15.66 -6.37 -3.24
CA TYR A 336 14.46 -6.90 -3.87
C TYR A 336 14.73 -7.14 -5.36
N ASN A 337 14.35 -8.29 -5.84
CA ASN A 337 14.60 -8.67 -7.24
C ASN A 337 13.43 -9.45 -7.82
N THR A 338 13.07 -9.15 -9.08
CA THR A 338 12.08 -9.88 -9.85
C THR A 338 12.70 -10.42 -11.12
N PHE A 339 12.40 -11.67 -11.46
CA PHE A 339 12.80 -12.34 -12.69
C PHE A 339 11.60 -12.82 -13.47
N GLY A 340 11.64 -12.74 -14.80
CA GLY A 340 10.56 -13.17 -15.66
C GLY A 340 9.34 -12.27 -15.55
N ASN A 341 8.16 -12.83 -15.35
CA ASN A 341 6.99 -12.00 -15.13
C ASN A 341 7.11 -11.27 -13.77
N PRO A 342 6.62 -10.04 -13.66
CA PRO A 342 6.73 -9.30 -12.43
C PRO A 342 5.79 -9.87 -11.36
N ASP A 343 6.12 -9.57 -10.11
CA ASP A 343 5.22 -9.74 -8.97
C ASP A 343 4.17 -8.61 -8.92
N ALA A 344 3.73 -8.16 -10.07
CA ALA A 344 2.90 -6.97 -10.22
C ALA A 344 1.56 -7.08 -9.51
N TYR A 345 0.99 -8.28 -9.47
CA TYR A 345 -0.27 -8.50 -8.77
C TYR A 345 -0.14 -8.28 -7.27
N LEU A 346 0.86 -8.90 -6.65
CA LEU A 346 1.16 -8.71 -5.23
C LEU A 346 1.63 -7.28 -4.97
N GLY A 347 2.58 -6.79 -5.75
CA GLY A 347 3.14 -5.47 -5.62
C GLY A 347 2.13 -4.33 -5.81
N SER A 348 1.12 -4.49 -6.67
CA SER A 348 0.07 -3.48 -6.86
C SER A 348 -0.83 -3.31 -5.62
N HIS A 349 -0.81 -4.24 -4.68
CA HIS A 349 -1.63 -4.19 -3.48
C HIS A 349 -0.83 -3.74 -2.25
N THR A 350 0.45 -4.06 -2.18
CA THR A 350 1.40 -3.55 -1.19
C THR A 350 2.82 -3.86 -1.62
N MET A 351 3.77 -3.25 -0.94
CA MET A 351 5.17 -3.57 -1.14
C MET A 351 5.52 -4.93 -0.51
N PRO A 352 6.37 -5.74 -1.15
CA PRO A 352 6.79 -7.04 -0.60
C PRO A 352 7.51 -6.94 0.74
N MET A 353 7.95 -5.77 1.10
CA MET A 353 8.59 -5.50 2.40
C MET A 353 7.58 -5.22 3.50
N GLY A 354 6.31 -5.15 3.13
CA GLY A 354 5.14 -5.26 3.99
C GLY A 354 4.98 -4.19 5.05
N ASN A 355 3.83 -4.18 5.66
CA ASN A 355 3.53 -3.39 6.84
C ASN A 355 4.35 -3.82 8.07
N ASN A 356 5.12 -4.90 7.98
CA ASN A 356 5.98 -5.41 9.05
C ASN A 356 7.33 -4.69 9.17
N THR A 357 7.42 -3.48 8.68
CA THR A 357 8.60 -2.63 8.90
C THR A 357 8.63 -1.97 10.28
N SER A 358 7.65 -2.25 11.14
CA SER A 358 7.63 -1.80 12.55
C SER A 358 8.76 -2.40 13.43
N TYR A 359 9.90 -2.70 12.83
CA TYR A 359 11.08 -3.16 13.54
C TYR A 359 11.89 -2.04 14.17
N VAL A 360 11.57 -0.84 13.85
CA VAL A 360 12.25 0.31 14.42
C VAL A 360 11.27 1.05 15.28
N ASN A 361 11.25 0.68 16.55
CA ASN A 361 10.72 1.46 17.65
C ASN A 361 9.39 2.24 17.45
N ASN A 362 8.57 2.35 18.47
CA ASN A 362 7.28 3.06 18.50
C ASN A 362 7.31 4.55 18.13
N TYR A 363 8.49 5.14 17.94
CA TYR A 363 8.69 6.56 17.58
C TYR A 363 9.08 6.77 16.12
N VAL A 364 9.39 5.72 15.40
CA VAL A 364 9.79 5.81 13.99
C VAL A 364 8.64 5.30 13.15
N SER A 365 8.27 6.07 12.16
CA SER A 365 7.30 5.62 11.17
C SER A 365 7.69 4.24 10.67
N SER A 366 6.82 3.29 10.86
CA SER A 366 7.00 1.90 10.43
C SER A 366 7.17 1.76 8.92
N SER A 367 7.08 2.84 8.20
CA SER A 367 6.97 2.91 6.76
C SER A 367 8.23 3.42 6.06
N ILE A 368 9.39 3.52 6.73
CA ILE A 368 10.58 4.10 6.09
C ILE A 368 10.89 3.41 4.77
N VAL A 369 10.85 2.09 4.74
CA VAL A 369 11.10 1.34 3.51
C VAL A 369 9.87 1.31 2.60
N GLY A 370 8.67 1.14 3.15
CA GLY A 370 7.42 1.15 2.38
C GLY A 370 7.00 2.54 1.90
N TYR A 371 7.39 3.56 2.63
CA TYR A 371 7.02 4.94 2.36
C TYR A 371 7.61 5.46 1.05
N ASP A 372 8.86 5.13 0.75
CA ASP A 372 9.51 5.56 -0.47
C ASP A 372 8.94 4.91 -1.73
N PHE A 373 8.28 3.79 -1.58
CA PHE A 373 7.61 3.14 -2.70
C PHE A 373 6.26 3.79 -3.05
N TRP A 374 5.65 4.50 -2.12
CA TRP A 374 4.41 5.22 -2.30
C TRP A 374 4.62 6.69 -2.68
N ASP A 375 5.88 7.12 -2.76
CA ASP A 375 6.25 8.47 -3.12
C ASP A 375 6.40 8.72 -4.62
N ASN A 376 5.78 7.87 -5.42
CA ASN A 376 5.67 8.12 -6.84
C ASN A 376 4.88 9.40 -7.09
N THR A 377 5.13 9.98 -8.24
CA THR A 377 4.25 11.04 -8.71
C THR A 377 2.89 10.47 -9.11
N ALA A 378 1.85 11.24 -8.90
CA ALA A 378 0.51 10.92 -9.35
C ALA A 378 0.37 10.81 -10.88
N TYR A 379 1.36 11.26 -11.63
CA TYR A 379 1.30 11.35 -13.08
C TYR A 379 1.79 10.10 -13.81
N ASP A 380 2.74 9.38 -13.28
CA ASP A 380 3.39 8.31 -14.04
C ASP A 380 3.57 6.96 -13.33
N GLY A 381 3.30 6.87 -12.05
CA GLY A 381 3.28 5.60 -11.32
C GLY A 381 4.59 4.82 -11.31
N LEU A 382 5.71 5.44 -11.62
CA LEU A 382 7.02 4.76 -11.77
C LEU A 382 7.61 4.24 -10.47
N ALA A 383 7.09 4.61 -9.32
CA ALA A 383 7.50 4.01 -8.06
C ALA A 383 7.23 2.51 -7.99
N ASP A 384 6.46 1.99 -8.94
CA ASP A 384 6.22 0.56 -9.07
C ASP A 384 7.31 -0.18 -9.88
N ALA A 385 8.48 0.42 -10.09
CA ALA A 385 9.62 -0.25 -10.72
C ALA A 385 9.96 -1.58 -10.03
N LEU A 386 9.77 -1.66 -8.71
CA LEU A 386 9.97 -2.88 -7.93
C LEU A 386 9.11 -4.05 -8.34
N THR A 387 7.95 -3.79 -8.89
CA THR A 387 6.96 -4.82 -9.27
C THR A 387 7.05 -5.19 -10.74
N ASN A 388 7.90 -4.49 -11.50
CA ASN A 388 8.13 -4.79 -12.91
C ASN A 388 9.00 -6.02 -13.09
N ALA A 389 8.90 -6.65 -14.27
CA ALA A 389 9.75 -7.79 -14.61
C ALA A 389 11.23 -7.38 -14.67
N ASN A 390 12.10 -8.29 -14.29
CA ASN A 390 13.55 -8.10 -14.37
C ASN A 390 14.02 -6.81 -13.66
N THR A 391 13.44 -6.52 -12.52
CA THR A 391 13.80 -5.36 -11.70
C THR A 391 14.67 -5.78 -10.54
N THR A 392 15.72 -5.03 -10.31
CA THR A 392 16.59 -5.15 -9.13
C THR A 392 16.57 -3.86 -8.35
N THR A 393 16.30 -3.92 -7.06
CA THR A 393 16.35 -2.81 -6.12
C THR A 393 17.28 -3.14 -4.97
N ILE A 394 18.26 -2.27 -4.75
CA ILE A 394 19.11 -2.30 -3.56
C ILE A 394 18.75 -1.09 -2.72
N TYR A 395 18.60 -1.28 -1.43
CA TYR A 395 18.24 -0.21 -0.51
C TYR A 395 18.94 -0.37 0.83
N GLY A 396 19.08 0.74 1.54
CA GLY A 396 19.61 0.74 2.88
C GLY A 396 19.17 1.96 3.66
N SER A 397 19.19 1.85 4.98
CA SER A 397 18.98 2.98 5.86
C SER A 397 19.82 2.88 7.12
N VAL A 398 20.11 4.03 7.71
CA VAL A 398 20.65 4.18 9.05
C VAL A 398 19.78 5.14 9.83
N GLY A 399 19.49 4.82 11.08
CA GLY A 399 18.64 5.66 11.90
C GLY A 399 18.92 5.49 13.37
N SER A 400 18.39 6.41 14.14
CA SER A 400 18.47 6.40 15.59
C SER A 400 17.30 7.14 16.20
N PHE A 401 17.11 6.94 17.50
CA PHE A 401 16.15 7.74 18.26
C PHE A 401 16.74 8.15 19.61
N TYR A 402 16.26 9.30 20.09
CA TYR A 402 16.56 9.79 21.43
C TYR A 402 15.30 10.40 22.05
N LYS A 403 14.82 9.78 23.14
CA LYS A 403 13.56 10.20 23.79
C LYS A 403 12.39 10.23 22.80
N LYS A 404 11.93 11.44 22.47
CA LYS A 404 10.77 11.71 21.60
C LYS A 404 11.14 11.99 20.15
N PHE A 405 12.42 12.02 19.83
CA PHE A 405 12.95 12.34 18.51
C PHE A 405 13.55 11.10 17.87
N ALA A 406 13.23 10.88 16.60
CA ALA A 406 13.85 9.85 15.78
C ALA A 406 14.24 10.43 14.42
N TRP A 407 15.25 9.83 13.80
CA TRP A 407 15.70 10.20 12.48
C TRP A 407 16.19 8.99 11.70
N HIS A 408 16.08 9.06 10.38
CA HIS A 408 16.60 8.07 9.45
C HIS A 408 17.15 8.75 8.22
N ILE A 409 18.27 8.22 7.73
CA ILE A 409 18.78 8.46 6.39
C ILE A 409 18.55 7.17 5.60
N PHE A 410 17.98 7.29 4.43
CA PHE A 410 17.60 6.19 3.57
C PHE A 410 18.17 6.39 2.17
N GLY A 411 18.56 5.29 1.50
CA GLY A 411 18.99 5.31 0.11
C GLY A 411 18.49 4.09 -0.66
N ARG A 412 18.14 4.30 -1.93
CA ARG A 412 17.64 3.26 -2.82
C ARG A 412 18.09 3.48 -4.25
N VAL A 413 18.44 2.38 -4.91
CA VAL A 413 18.67 2.33 -6.35
C VAL A 413 17.86 1.19 -6.93
N SER A 414 17.05 1.47 -7.95
CA SER A 414 16.28 0.46 -8.68
C SER A 414 16.65 0.50 -10.16
N ASN A 415 16.77 -0.67 -10.76
CA ASN A 415 16.99 -0.86 -12.18
C ASN A 415 15.94 -1.81 -12.73
N ALA A 416 15.08 -1.32 -13.62
CA ALA A 416 14.06 -2.09 -14.30
C ALA A 416 14.40 -2.22 -15.79
N ASN A 417 14.40 -3.44 -16.30
CA ASN A 417 14.87 -3.80 -17.64
C ASN A 417 13.76 -4.38 -18.53
N HIS A 418 12.56 -3.83 -18.47
CA HIS A 418 11.53 -4.23 -19.41
C HIS A 418 10.46 -3.16 -19.56
N ASN A 419 9.67 -3.31 -20.59
CA ASN A 419 8.42 -2.60 -20.76
C ASN A 419 7.24 -3.59 -20.85
N ALA A 420 6.09 -3.01 -20.93
CA ALA A 420 4.83 -3.69 -20.90
C ALA A 420 4.51 -4.65 -22.04
N GLN A 421 5.24 -4.72 -23.09
CA GLN A 421 4.88 -5.55 -24.27
C GLN A 421 6.01 -6.47 -24.70
N GLY A 422 6.91 -6.80 -23.77
CA GLY A 422 8.05 -7.64 -24.07
C GLY A 422 9.18 -6.93 -24.82
N HIS A 423 9.03 -5.65 -25.09
CA HIS A 423 10.14 -4.83 -25.60
C HIS A 423 11.10 -4.48 -24.47
N LEU A 424 12.38 -4.54 -24.72
CA LEU A 424 13.41 -4.21 -23.74
C LEU A 424 13.49 -2.69 -23.59
N GLY A 425 12.88 -2.17 -22.54
CA GLY A 425 13.07 -0.80 -22.07
C GLY A 425 13.79 -0.78 -20.74
N ARG A 426 14.33 0.36 -20.36
CA ARG A 426 15.04 0.55 -19.10
C ARG A 426 14.51 1.76 -18.36
N ALA A 427 14.40 1.63 -17.04
CA ALA A 427 14.26 2.76 -16.13
C ALA A 427 15.17 2.57 -14.93
N ASN A 428 15.77 3.65 -14.47
CA ASN A 428 16.59 3.67 -13.28
C ASN A 428 15.98 4.66 -12.30
N GLU A 429 15.83 4.26 -11.05
CA GLU A 429 15.36 5.12 -9.98
C GLU A 429 16.45 5.26 -8.93
N TYR A 430 16.59 6.47 -8.41
CA TYR A 430 17.52 6.83 -7.34
C TYR A 430 16.78 7.62 -6.29
N SER A 431 16.87 7.20 -5.04
CA SER A 431 16.29 7.93 -3.93
C SER A 431 17.27 8.05 -2.78
N ALA A 432 17.33 9.22 -2.18
CA ALA A 432 18.00 9.47 -0.91
C ALA A 432 17.10 10.37 -0.07
N ALA A 433 16.79 9.95 1.15
CA ALA A 433 15.86 10.67 1.99
C ALA A 433 16.39 10.86 3.42
N LEU A 434 16.00 11.98 4.03
CA LEU A 434 16.12 12.25 5.46
C LEU A 434 14.70 12.29 6.04
N SER A 435 14.42 11.40 6.99
CA SER A 435 13.17 11.40 7.77
C SER A 435 13.43 11.83 9.20
N LEU A 436 12.56 12.68 9.73
CA LEU A 436 12.59 13.17 11.11
C LEU A 436 11.19 12.98 11.72
N ASP A 437 11.14 12.36 12.90
CA ASP A 437 9.91 12.14 13.66
C ASP A 437 10.02 12.78 15.03
N TYR A 438 8.97 13.46 15.48
CA TYR A 438 8.90 14.02 16.82
C TYR A 438 7.55 13.78 17.48
N ALA A 439 7.55 13.17 18.67
CA ALA A 439 6.36 12.97 19.48
C ALA A 439 6.25 14.08 20.53
N PHE A 440 5.42 15.11 20.28
CA PHE A 440 5.17 16.17 21.26
C PHE A 440 4.52 15.62 22.52
N THR A 441 3.51 14.79 22.32
CA THR A 441 2.77 14.07 23.37
C THR A 441 2.52 12.64 22.92
N THR A 442 1.82 11.84 23.73
CA THR A 442 1.32 10.52 23.33
C THR A 442 0.26 10.57 22.22
N SER A 443 -0.32 11.76 22.00
CA SER A 443 -1.39 11.99 21.03
C SER A 443 -0.98 12.84 19.83
N VAL A 444 0.12 13.61 19.91
CA VAL A 444 0.53 14.55 18.85
C VAL A 444 1.89 14.15 18.30
N PHE A 445 1.95 13.88 17.01
CA PHE A 445 3.14 13.46 16.28
C PHE A 445 3.35 14.35 15.07
N VAL A 446 4.61 14.61 14.75
CA VAL A 446 5.01 15.29 13.52
C VAL A 446 6.05 14.43 12.82
N HIS A 447 5.84 14.22 11.55
CA HIS A 447 6.78 13.59 10.63
C HIS A 447 7.19 14.60 9.57
N PHE A 448 8.48 14.62 9.25
CA PHE A 448 9.07 15.39 8.16
C PHE A 448 9.97 14.49 7.34
N LYS A 449 9.89 14.61 6.02
CA LYS A 449 10.76 13.92 5.09
C LYS A 449 11.24 14.87 4.01
N LEU A 450 12.54 14.89 3.77
CA LEU A 450 13.15 15.50 2.60
C LEU A 450 13.69 14.38 1.73
N GLU A 451 13.27 14.30 0.48
CA GLU A 451 13.71 13.27 -0.45
C GLU A 451 14.24 13.87 -1.75
N TYR A 452 15.43 13.45 -2.11
CA TYR A 452 15.90 13.47 -3.49
C TYR A 452 15.39 12.19 -4.18
N TYR A 453 14.59 12.35 -5.24
CA TYR A 453 14.08 11.23 -6.02
C TYR A 453 14.20 11.53 -7.50
N GLY A 454 15.03 10.76 -8.19
CA GLY A 454 15.29 10.88 -9.62
C GLY A 454 14.91 9.62 -10.38
N VAL A 455 14.32 9.81 -11.55
CA VAL A 455 13.97 8.72 -12.45
C VAL A 455 14.57 9.00 -13.83
N TYR A 456 15.40 8.09 -14.31
CA TYR A 456 15.90 8.11 -15.67
C TYR A 456 15.16 7.09 -16.51
N ILE A 457 14.43 7.56 -17.54
CA ILE A 457 13.61 6.75 -18.41
C ILE A 457 14.31 6.67 -19.77
N HIS A 458 14.65 5.46 -20.16
CA HIS A 458 15.21 5.20 -21.49
C HIS A 458 14.11 5.03 -22.53
N GLN A 459 14.49 5.22 -23.80
CA GLN A 459 13.60 4.91 -24.92
C GLN A 459 13.09 3.46 -24.82
N GLY A 460 11.83 3.25 -25.10
CA GLY A 460 11.21 1.94 -25.07
C GLY A 460 10.67 1.53 -23.70
N TYR A 461 10.94 2.26 -22.63
CA TYR A 461 10.32 1.99 -21.33
C TYR A 461 8.93 2.62 -21.25
N GLN A 462 7.95 1.85 -20.77
CA GLN A 462 6.62 2.37 -20.57
C GLN A 462 6.58 3.27 -19.35
N VAL A 463 6.11 4.49 -19.54
CA VAL A 463 5.91 5.45 -18.49
C VAL A 463 4.43 5.58 -18.18
N GLY A 464 4.06 5.30 -16.97
CA GLY A 464 2.95 5.95 -16.36
C GLY A 464 1.57 5.38 -16.49
N TYR A 465 0.84 5.72 -15.48
CA TYR A 465 -0.58 5.42 -15.29
C TYR A 465 -1.48 6.16 -16.31
N PHE A 466 -1.04 7.35 -16.72
CA PHE A 466 -1.71 8.22 -17.69
C PHE A 466 -0.87 8.44 -18.94
N GLY A 467 0.35 7.94 -18.95
CA GLY A 467 1.25 8.05 -20.08
C GLY A 467 0.81 7.13 -21.21
N LEU A 468 0.87 7.63 -22.42
CA LEU A 468 0.85 6.79 -23.59
C LEU A 468 2.07 5.86 -23.55
N PRO A 469 1.96 4.62 -24.03
CA PRO A 469 3.11 3.73 -24.15
C PRO A 469 4.23 4.39 -24.97
N GLN A 470 5.28 4.81 -24.29
CA GLN A 470 6.35 5.58 -24.91
C GLN A 470 7.24 4.75 -25.84
N TYR A 471 7.21 3.42 -25.66
CA TYR A 471 8.00 2.50 -26.49
C TYR A 471 7.61 2.52 -27.98
N ASN A 472 6.36 2.89 -28.32
CA ASN A 472 5.91 3.03 -29.70
C ASN A 472 6.00 4.47 -30.23
N ASN A 473 6.49 5.41 -29.42
CA ASN A 473 6.65 6.78 -29.84
C ASN A 473 8.07 6.99 -30.40
N PRO A 474 8.24 7.14 -31.72
CA PRO A 474 9.58 7.34 -32.31
C PRO A 474 10.23 8.65 -31.87
N ASP A 475 9.45 9.61 -31.41
CA ASP A 475 9.93 10.91 -30.94
C ASP A 475 10.32 10.88 -29.46
N PHE A 476 10.03 9.81 -28.73
CA PHE A 476 10.39 9.72 -27.32
C PHE A 476 11.93 9.65 -27.18
N LYS A 477 12.45 10.57 -26.44
CA LYS A 477 13.87 10.60 -26.07
C LYS A 477 14.05 10.22 -24.62
N ALA A 478 15.11 9.48 -24.32
CA ALA A 478 15.49 9.23 -22.95
C ALA A 478 15.58 10.54 -22.17
N ASN A 479 15.00 10.57 -20.98
CA ASN A 479 14.98 11.77 -20.14
C ASN A 479 15.16 11.43 -18.68
N TYR A 480 15.64 12.40 -17.93
CA TYR A 480 15.69 12.37 -16.47
C TYR A 480 14.58 13.25 -15.93
N GLN A 481 13.88 12.71 -14.92
CA GLN A 481 12.85 13.43 -14.21
C GLN A 481 13.24 13.55 -12.75
N ASP A 482 13.34 14.78 -12.29
CA ASP A 482 13.50 15.10 -10.89
C ASP A 482 12.11 15.08 -10.22
N ARG A 483 11.96 14.27 -9.18
CA ARG A 483 10.76 14.12 -8.35
C ARG A 483 11.03 14.41 -6.89
N SER A 484 12.10 15.14 -6.64
CA SER A 484 12.48 15.52 -5.30
C SER A 484 11.41 16.38 -4.64
N HIS A 485 11.20 16.15 -3.36
CA HIS A 485 10.12 16.79 -2.62
C HIS A 485 10.37 16.82 -1.11
N ILE A 486 9.58 17.65 -0.44
CA ILE A 486 9.40 17.62 1.01
C ILE A 486 8.02 17.06 1.31
N MET A 487 7.91 16.26 2.37
CA MET A 487 6.65 15.83 2.94
C MET A 487 6.60 16.11 4.43
N THR A 488 5.42 16.49 4.89
CA THR A 488 5.13 16.65 6.31
C THR A 488 3.82 15.96 6.65
N ASN A 489 3.77 15.35 7.82
CA ASN A 489 2.53 14.81 8.36
C ASN A 489 2.41 15.19 9.83
N ILE A 490 1.27 15.79 10.20
CA ILE A 490 0.92 16.10 11.58
C ILE A 490 -0.25 15.22 11.95
N THR A 491 -0.09 14.39 12.98
CA THR A 491 -1.12 13.47 13.44
C THR A 491 -1.53 13.81 14.87
N LEU A 492 -2.84 13.95 15.09
CA LEU A 492 -3.49 14.04 16.39
C LEU A 492 -4.35 12.80 16.62
N LYS A 493 -4.09 12.03 17.69
CA LYS A 493 -4.87 10.84 18.09
C LYS A 493 -5.71 11.13 19.32
N PHE A 494 -6.90 10.56 19.42
CA PHE A 494 -7.82 10.67 20.57
C PHE A 494 -8.60 9.37 20.78
#